data_85067eca2da6080ac0b736fc5c9ff092
#
_entry.id   85067eca2da6080ac0b736fc5c9ff092
#
_cell.length_a   1.000
_cell.length_b   1.000
_cell.length_c   1.000
_cell.angle_alpha   90.00
_cell.angle_beta   90.00
_cell.angle_gamma   90.00
#
_symmetry.space_group_name_H-M   'P 1'
#
loop_
_entity.id
_entity.type
_entity.pdbx_description
1 polymer ?
#
loop_
_entity_poly.entity_id
_entity_poly.type
_entity_poly.pdbx_seq_one_letter_code
_entity_poly.pdbx_strand_id
1 'polypeptide(L)'
;MSEEIFAEYETVLERVKHEQDFDTETWPWLDTLRTSALWVTPVSFEEKVCRDPKDDKFIEAALAAEVRTVIARDRDLTVLEKPFGIAMQTPRVWLGTLTRAQRRSLD
;
A
#
# COMPACT_ATOMS: atom_id res chain seq x y z
N MET A 1 4.79 0.81 6.33
CA MET A 1 5.78 0.67 5.21
C MET A 1 6.81 -0.37 5.58
N SER A 2 7.19 -1.20 4.63
CA SER A 2 8.32 -2.11 4.79
C SER A 2 9.39 -1.77 3.75
N GLU A 3 10.61 -2.23 3.99
CA GLU A 3 11.71 -2.01 3.04
C GLU A 3 11.41 -2.63 1.66
N GLU A 4 10.80 -3.80 1.64
CA GLU A 4 10.44 -4.47 0.40
C GLU A 4 9.41 -3.69 -0.41
N ILE A 5 8.37 -3.17 0.24
CA ILE A 5 7.34 -2.35 -0.41
C ILE A 5 7.96 -1.04 -0.93
N PHE A 6 8.79 -0.40 -0.13
CA PHE A 6 9.43 0.85 -0.53
C PHE A 6 10.35 0.65 -1.75
N ALA A 7 11.10 -0.45 -1.76
CA ALA A 7 11.96 -0.78 -2.90
C ALA A 7 11.14 -0.99 -4.19
N GLU A 8 9.95 -1.58 -4.08
CA GLU A 8 9.06 -1.72 -5.23
C GLU A 8 8.59 -0.37 -5.74
N TYR A 9 8.24 0.55 -4.83
CA TYR A 9 7.84 1.91 -5.22
C TYR A 9 8.97 2.65 -5.94
N GLU A 10 10.19 2.55 -5.44
CA GLU A 10 11.34 3.14 -6.11
C GLU A 10 11.52 2.60 -7.53
N THR A 11 11.45 1.28 -7.68
CA THR A 11 11.62 0.62 -8.96
C THR A 11 10.52 1.02 -9.96
N VAL A 12 9.27 1.03 -9.51
CA VAL A 12 8.13 1.38 -10.36
C VAL A 12 8.19 2.84 -10.79
N LEU A 13 8.51 3.76 -9.87
CA LEU A 13 8.59 5.18 -10.18
C LEU A 13 9.74 5.49 -11.15
N GLU A 14 10.89 4.85 -10.99
CA GLU A 14 11.99 4.99 -11.93
C GLU A 14 11.61 4.50 -13.33
N ARG A 15 10.93 3.36 -13.42
CA ARG A 15 10.48 2.82 -14.69
C ARG A 15 9.45 3.73 -15.37
N VAL A 16 8.47 4.21 -14.62
CA VAL A 16 7.43 5.10 -15.15
C VAL A 16 8.03 6.42 -15.62
N LYS A 17 8.95 6.98 -14.85
CA LYS A 17 9.66 8.21 -15.22
C LYS A 17 10.40 8.03 -16.54
N HIS A 18 11.10 6.91 -16.69
CA HIS A 18 11.89 6.61 -17.88
C HIS A 18 10.99 6.36 -19.11
N GLU A 19 9.94 5.53 -18.95
CA GLU A 19 9.04 5.15 -20.06
C GLU A 19 8.18 6.31 -20.54
N GLN A 20 7.77 7.21 -19.65
CA GLN A 20 6.84 8.30 -19.97
C GLN A 20 7.52 9.67 -20.06
N ASP A 21 8.83 9.68 -19.96
CA ASP A 21 9.64 10.91 -20.10
C ASP A 21 9.15 12.05 -19.21
N PHE A 22 8.90 11.75 -17.93
CA PHE A 22 8.53 12.77 -16.95
C PHE A 22 9.72 13.64 -16.61
N ASP A 23 9.54 14.95 -16.70
CA ASP A 23 10.52 15.94 -16.22
C ASP A 23 10.47 16.11 -14.71
N THR A 24 9.42 15.60 -14.07
CA THR A 24 9.18 15.78 -12.65
C THR A 24 10.07 14.86 -11.83
N GLU A 25 10.73 15.42 -10.82
CA GLU A 25 11.49 14.63 -9.85
C GLU A 25 10.56 13.77 -9.02
N THR A 26 10.92 12.49 -8.87
CA THR A 26 10.16 11.55 -8.04
C THR A 26 10.69 11.47 -6.60
N TRP A 27 11.92 11.93 -6.38
CA TRP A 27 12.59 11.86 -5.07
C TRP A 27 11.85 12.56 -3.94
N PRO A 28 11.24 13.76 -4.14
CA PRO A 28 10.49 14.40 -3.06
C PRO A 28 9.32 13.55 -2.54
N TRP A 29 8.66 12.80 -3.42
CA TRP A 29 7.58 11.90 -3.02
C TRP A 29 8.09 10.71 -2.21
N LEU A 30 9.20 10.12 -2.66
CA LEU A 30 9.83 9.00 -1.95
C LEU A 30 10.34 9.44 -0.59
N ASP A 31 10.95 10.62 -0.50
CA ASP A 31 11.42 11.17 0.77
C ASP A 31 10.26 11.39 1.74
N THR A 32 9.13 11.91 1.26
CA THR A 32 7.94 12.11 2.08
C THR A 32 7.42 10.78 2.62
N LEU A 33 7.35 9.75 1.78
CA LEU A 33 6.94 8.42 2.20
C LEU A 33 7.91 7.84 3.24
N ARG A 34 9.23 7.99 2.98
CA ARG A 34 10.25 7.44 3.86
C ARG A 34 10.19 8.07 5.26
N THR A 35 9.96 9.37 5.35
CA THR A 35 9.98 10.10 6.61
C THR A 35 8.63 10.08 7.35
N SER A 36 7.52 9.98 6.62
CA SER A 36 6.17 10.07 7.20
C SER A 36 5.53 8.73 7.50
N ALA A 37 5.94 7.66 6.82
CA ALA A 37 5.36 6.34 7.01
C ALA A 37 5.86 5.69 8.30
N LEU A 38 5.00 4.88 8.92
CA LEU A 38 5.41 3.99 9.99
C LEU A 38 6.14 2.79 9.37
N TRP A 39 7.39 2.58 9.76
CA TRP A 39 8.21 1.49 9.25
C TRP A 39 8.04 0.26 10.13
N VAL A 40 7.82 -0.89 9.50
CA VAL A 40 7.59 -2.15 10.21
C VAL A 40 8.43 -3.26 9.59
N THR A 41 8.73 -4.26 10.43
CA THR A 41 9.29 -5.53 9.98
C THR A 41 8.10 -6.44 9.68
N PRO A 42 7.89 -6.89 8.43
CA PRO A 42 6.70 -7.66 8.07
C PRO A 42 6.69 -9.03 8.74
N VAL A 43 5.47 -9.51 8.99
CA VAL A 43 5.23 -10.90 9.39
C VAL A 43 5.42 -11.77 8.16
N SER A 44 6.07 -12.92 8.29
CA SER A 44 6.22 -13.88 7.19
C SER A 44 5.12 -14.93 7.22
N PHE A 45 4.58 -15.23 6.03
CA PHE A 45 3.62 -16.32 5.87
C PHE A 45 4.35 -17.60 5.45
N GLU A 46 3.90 -18.73 5.98
CA GLU A 46 4.40 -20.04 5.54
C GLU A 46 3.85 -20.41 4.16
N GLU A 47 2.59 -20.01 3.89
CA GLU A 47 1.91 -20.26 2.62
C GLU A 47 1.45 -18.95 2.01
N LYS A 48 1.37 -18.93 0.67
CA LYS A 48 0.89 -17.74 -0.03
C LYS A 48 -0.58 -17.48 0.28
N VAL A 49 -0.94 -16.22 0.41
CA VAL A 49 -2.31 -15.75 0.65
C VAL A 49 -2.92 -15.15 -0.62
N CYS A 50 -2.15 -14.32 -1.32
CA CYS A 50 -2.59 -13.70 -2.57
C CYS A 50 -2.37 -14.63 -3.76
N ARG A 51 -3.14 -14.44 -4.83
CA ARG A 51 -2.95 -15.18 -6.08
C ARG A 51 -1.54 -14.99 -6.62
N ASP A 52 -1.03 -13.77 -6.55
CA ASP A 52 0.37 -13.47 -6.84
C ASP A 52 1.12 -13.41 -5.50
N PRO A 53 2.05 -14.34 -5.23
CA PRO A 53 2.79 -14.34 -3.95
C PRO A 53 3.56 -13.05 -3.68
N LYS A 54 3.89 -12.28 -4.72
CA LYS A 54 4.56 -10.99 -4.57
C LYS A 54 3.71 -9.95 -3.84
N ASP A 55 2.38 -10.13 -3.84
CA ASP A 55 1.46 -9.19 -3.19
C ASP A 55 1.29 -9.48 -1.70
N ASP A 56 1.74 -10.63 -1.21
CA ASP A 56 1.64 -10.99 0.20
C ASP A 56 2.38 -10.00 1.11
N LYS A 57 3.43 -9.34 0.59
CA LYS A 57 4.18 -8.34 1.37
C LYS A 57 3.31 -7.21 1.92
N PHE A 58 2.24 -6.86 1.23
CA PHE A 58 1.32 -5.80 1.68
C PHE A 58 0.53 -6.25 2.89
N ILE A 59 0.05 -7.49 2.89
CA ILE A 59 -0.67 -8.06 4.03
C ILE A 59 0.28 -8.31 5.19
N GLU A 60 1.49 -8.80 4.92
CA GLU A 60 2.51 -9.02 5.94
C GLU A 60 2.87 -7.72 6.66
N ALA A 61 3.02 -6.63 5.92
CA ALA A 61 3.29 -5.32 6.51
C ALA A 61 2.09 -4.80 7.30
N ALA A 62 0.87 -4.99 6.80
CA ALA A 62 -0.35 -4.56 7.48
C ALA A 62 -0.53 -5.28 8.82
N LEU A 63 -0.26 -6.58 8.87
CA LEU A 63 -0.30 -7.35 10.12
C LEU A 63 0.74 -6.84 11.11
N ALA A 64 1.97 -6.59 10.64
CA ALA A 64 3.04 -6.10 11.51
C ALA A 64 2.72 -4.70 12.06
N ALA A 65 2.04 -3.87 11.29
CA ALA A 65 1.64 -2.52 11.70
C ALA A 65 0.35 -2.50 12.53
N GLU A 66 -0.32 -3.64 12.67
CA GLU A 66 -1.60 -3.77 13.37
C GLU A 66 -2.69 -2.84 12.80
N VAL A 67 -2.65 -2.61 11.50
CA VAL A 67 -3.70 -1.85 10.82
C VAL A 67 -4.86 -2.75 10.42
N ARG A 68 -6.04 -2.16 10.23
CA ARG A 68 -7.26 -2.91 9.92
C ARG A 68 -7.73 -2.73 8.49
N THR A 69 -7.06 -1.89 7.72
CA THR A 69 -7.46 -1.58 6.35
C THR A 69 -6.25 -1.47 5.46
N VAL A 70 -6.33 -2.08 4.30
CA VAL A 70 -5.38 -1.91 3.20
C VAL A 70 -6.16 -1.33 2.02
N ILE A 71 -5.66 -0.23 1.48
CA ILE A 71 -6.28 0.42 0.33
C ILE A 71 -5.50 0.01 -0.91
N ALA A 72 -6.16 -0.61 -1.86
CA ALA A 72 -5.54 -1.11 -3.08
C ALA A 72 -6.52 -1.08 -4.25
N ARG A 73 -5.99 -0.91 -5.46
CA ARG A 73 -6.77 -1.06 -6.69
C ARG A 73 -6.60 -2.42 -7.32
N ASP A 74 -5.56 -3.13 -6.91
CA ASP A 74 -5.24 -4.44 -7.46
C ASP A 74 -6.30 -5.47 -7.04
N ARG A 75 -6.88 -6.14 -8.02
CA ARG A 75 -7.89 -7.18 -7.79
C ARG A 75 -7.32 -8.38 -7.05
N ASP A 76 -6.04 -8.68 -7.20
CA ASP A 76 -5.39 -9.79 -6.50
C ASP A 76 -5.40 -9.58 -5.00
N LEU A 77 -5.48 -8.32 -4.55
CA LEU A 77 -5.64 -7.97 -3.14
C LEU A 77 -7.10 -7.80 -2.75
N THR A 78 -7.87 -7.04 -3.52
CA THR A 78 -9.26 -6.72 -3.14
C THR A 78 -10.18 -7.94 -3.18
N VAL A 79 -9.89 -8.95 -4.01
CA VAL A 79 -10.66 -10.18 -4.08
C VAL A 79 -10.63 -10.98 -2.77
N LEU A 80 -9.61 -10.76 -1.95
CA LEU A 80 -9.50 -11.43 -0.64
C LEU A 80 -10.50 -10.91 0.38
N GLU A 81 -11.09 -9.75 0.13
CA GLU A 81 -12.08 -9.07 0.96
C GLU A 81 -11.57 -8.73 2.36
N LYS A 82 -11.37 -9.70 3.24
CA LYS A 82 -11.00 -9.44 4.62
C LYS A 82 -10.04 -10.49 5.20
N PRO A 83 -8.85 -10.68 4.59
CA PRO A 83 -7.89 -11.65 5.10
C PRO A 83 -7.39 -11.24 6.48
N PHE A 84 -7.36 -12.20 7.42
CA PHE A 84 -6.92 -11.96 8.80
C PHE A 84 -7.64 -10.79 9.48
N GLY A 85 -8.87 -10.48 9.08
CA GLY A 85 -9.62 -9.36 9.64
C GLY A 85 -9.23 -8.00 9.08
N ILE A 86 -8.33 -7.93 8.10
CA ILE A 86 -7.91 -6.70 7.45
C ILE A 86 -8.81 -6.44 6.24
N ALA A 87 -9.52 -5.32 6.24
CA ALA A 87 -10.39 -4.97 5.11
C ALA A 87 -9.56 -4.54 3.91
N MET A 88 -9.69 -5.25 2.80
CA MET A 88 -9.04 -4.93 1.53
C MET A 88 -10.00 -4.08 0.71
N GLN A 89 -9.74 -2.79 0.63
CA GLN A 89 -10.69 -1.83 0.05
C GLN A 89 -10.07 -1.01 -1.07
N THR A 90 -10.88 -0.69 -2.08
CA THR A 90 -10.47 0.31 -3.07
C THR A 90 -10.52 1.70 -2.44
N PRO A 91 -9.80 2.70 -3.01
CA PRO A 91 -9.89 4.07 -2.51
C PRO A 91 -11.33 4.59 -2.45
N ARG A 92 -12.14 4.27 -3.46
CA ARG A 92 -13.54 4.68 -3.51
C ARG A 92 -14.35 4.11 -2.35
N VAL A 93 -14.20 2.81 -2.09
CA VAL A 93 -14.92 2.13 -1.00
C VAL A 93 -14.51 2.71 0.35
N TRP A 94 -13.21 2.89 0.56
CA TRP A 94 -12.69 3.45 1.80
C TRP A 94 -13.21 4.87 2.05
N LEU A 95 -13.16 5.73 1.02
CA LEU A 95 -13.68 7.10 1.14
C LEU A 95 -15.16 7.11 1.52
N GLY A 96 -15.94 6.14 1.04
CA GLY A 96 -17.35 5.99 1.39
C GLY A 96 -17.58 5.64 2.85
N THR A 97 -16.59 5.10 3.56
CA THR A 97 -16.70 4.78 4.99
C THR A 97 -16.44 5.98 5.91
N LEU A 98 -15.87 7.07 5.36
CA LEU A 98 -15.50 8.23 6.17
C LEU A 98 -16.71 9.10 6.46
N THR A 99 -16.74 9.67 7.67
CA THR A 99 -17.71 10.71 8.02
C THR A 99 -17.38 12.01 7.28
N ARG A 100 -18.32 12.92 7.23
CA ARG A 100 -18.10 14.25 6.63
C ARG A 100 -16.91 14.97 7.27
N ALA A 101 -16.78 14.90 8.58
CA ALA A 101 -15.67 15.52 9.30
C ALA A 101 -14.33 14.90 8.93
N GLN A 102 -14.27 13.57 8.83
CA GLN A 102 -13.06 12.85 8.45
C GLN A 102 -12.64 13.22 7.02
N ARG A 103 -13.59 13.32 6.09
CA ARG A 103 -13.30 13.73 4.71
C ARG A 103 -12.71 15.13 4.63
N ARG A 104 -13.19 16.06 5.44
CA ARG A 104 -12.66 17.43 5.47
C ARG A 104 -11.21 17.48 5.93
N SER A 105 -10.82 16.62 6.85
CA SER A 105 -9.45 16.60 7.36
C SER A 105 -8.44 16.05 6.36
N LEU A 106 -8.90 15.46 5.25
CA LEU A 106 -8.03 15.01 4.16
C LEU A 106 -7.71 16.11 3.15
N ASP A 107 -8.47 17.19 3.15
CA ASP A 107 -8.26 18.34 2.24
C ASP A 107 -7.11 19.27 2.73
#